data_f79bdedd8f223d935b07a0487c4ad528
#
_entry.id   f79bdedd8f223d935b07a0487c4ad528
#
_cell.length_a   1.000
_cell.length_b   1.000
_cell.length_c   1.000
_cell.angle_alpha   90.00
_cell.angle_beta   90.00
_cell.angle_gamma   90.00
#
_symmetry.space_group_name_H-M   'P 1'
#
loop_
_entity.id
_entity.type
_entity.pdbx_description
1 polymer ?
#
loop_
_entity_poly.entity_id
_entity_poly.type
_entity_poly.pdbx_seq_one_letter_code
_entity_poly.pdbx_strand_id
1 'polypeptide(L)'
;MPAYLDSILDAHRAASAVDDRDVPAVVDAARRHLAERLEAADGTSPRDFVGALVRGRADRGMAVISEIKRRSPSKGDLDPTLDPAVVAVDYESGGASCLSVLTDEAFFGGSRSDLEVARAACGVPVLRKDFTVGPLDVCDARLMGADAVLLIVAALDDDALSDLLGLARELALAPLVEVHDELELDRALAVGADLIGVNQRDLRTFEVDRQRALRMGEHMPEGVVAVAESGIRDADDVERLATAGYTAVLVGETLVRSTDRSSAVDGLLGARA
;
A
#
# COMPACT_ATOMS: atom_id res chain seq x y z
N MET A 1 28.39 0.95 -3.04
CA MET A 1 27.34 0.48 -3.99
C MET A 1 26.19 1.45 -3.84
N PRO A 2 25.47 1.84 -4.90
CA PRO A 2 24.24 2.63 -4.72
C PRO A 2 23.30 1.88 -3.77
N ALA A 3 22.56 2.63 -2.94
CA ALA A 3 21.55 2.04 -2.09
C ALA A 3 20.50 1.35 -2.99
N TYR A 4 19.91 0.27 -2.52
CA TYR A 4 18.99 -0.52 -3.34
C TYR A 4 17.79 0.31 -3.81
N LEU A 5 17.27 1.16 -2.93
CA LEU A 5 16.21 2.12 -3.28
C LEU A 5 16.61 2.99 -4.48
N ASP A 6 17.84 3.53 -4.48
CA ASP A 6 18.32 4.38 -5.57
C ASP A 6 18.29 3.63 -6.92
N SER A 7 18.67 2.34 -6.93
CA SER A 7 18.65 1.53 -8.15
C SER A 7 17.22 1.29 -8.68
N ILE A 8 16.24 1.11 -7.79
CA ILE A 8 14.83 0.96 -8.18
C ILE A 8 14.30 2.29 -8.72
N LEU A 9 14.54 3.38 -7.99
CA LEU A 9 14.09 4.71 -8.41
C LEU A 9 14.71 5.15 -9.72
N ASP A 10 16.00 4.85 -9.96
CA ASP A 10 16.66 5.13 -11.23
C ASP A 10 15.99 4.37 -12.38
N ALA A 11 15.60 3.11 -12.17
CA ALA A 11 14.90 2.33 -13.17
C ALA A 11 13.51 2.91 -13.48
N HIS A 12 12.72 3.25 -12.45
CA HIS A 12 11.39 3.85 -12.62
C HIS A 12 11.46 5.24 -13.27
N ARG A 13 12.41 6.09 -12.86
CA ARG A 13 12.63 7.40 -13.47
C ARG A 13 13.08 7.30 -14.93
N ALA A 14 13.95 6.32 -15.24
CA ALA A 14 14.36 6.06 -16.60
C ALA A 14 13.20 5.57 -17.47
N ALA A 15 12.33 4.72 -16.96
CA ALA A 15 11.11 4.28 -17.65
C ALA A 15 10.14 5.45 -17.87
N SER A 16 9.93 6.28 -16.85
CA SER A 16 9.10 7.48 -16.94
C SER A 16 9.64 8.51 -17.94
N ALA A 17 10.97 8.65 -18.05
CA ALA A 17 11.60 9.62 -18.95
C ALA A 17 11.45 9.25 -20.45
N VAL A 18 11.21 7.98 -20.76
CA VAL A 18 10.97 7.50 -22.14
C VAL A 18 9.49 7.24 -22.43
N ASP A 19 8.61 7.43 -21.46
CA ASP A 19 7.17 7.35 -21.65
C ASP A 19 6.70 8.60 -22.41
N ASP A 20 6.25 8.41 -23.63
CA ASP A 20 5.84 9.48 -24.56
C ASP A 20 4.34 9.80 -24.48
N ARG A 21 3.62 9.20 -23.55
CA ARG A 21 2.20 9.50 -23.34
C ARG A 21 2.00 10.96 -22.95
N ASP A 22 1.01 11.61 -23.57
CA ASP A 22 0.62 12.98 -23.21
C ASP A 22 -0.04 13.02 -21.84
N VAL A 23 0.67 13.56 -20.83
CA VAL A 23 0.23 13.59 -19.44
C VAL A 23 -1.18 14.18 -19.29
N PRO A 24 -1.50 15.36 -19.84
CA PRO A 24 -2.86 15.89 -19.79
C PRO A 24 -3.92 14.94 -20.35
N ALA A 25 -3.66 14.28 -21.48
CA ALA A 25 -4.61 13.35 -22.09
C ALA A 25 -4.83 12.11 -21.22
N VAL A 26 -3.79 11.60 -20.55
CA VAL A 26 -3.89 10.45 -19.62
C VAL A 26 -4.63 10.83 -18.33
N VAL A 27 -4.38 12.02 -17.79
CA VAL A 27 -5.14 12.56 -16.64
C VAL A 27 -6.62 12.67 -16.98
N ASP A 28 -6.97 13.21 -18.16
CA ASP A 28 -8.36 13.30 -18.61
C ASP A 28 -8.99 11.92 -18.86
N ALA A 29 -8.22 10.95 -19.32
CA ALA A 29 -8.68 9.56 -19.45
C ALA A 29 -8.98 8.94 -18.08
N ALA A 30 -8.11 9.16 -17.08
CA ALA A 30 -8.31 8.68 -15.70
C ALA A 30 -9.55 9.33 -15.06
N ARG A 31 -9.78 10.64 -15.28
CA ARG A 31 -10.99 11.35 -14.83
C ARG A 31 -12.26 10.76 -15.45
N ARG A 32 -12.27 10.53 -16.77
CA ARG A 32 -13.42 9.90 -17.45
C ARG A 32 -13.66 8.50 -16.91
N HIS A 33 -12.62 7.71 -16.77
CA HIS A 33 -12.71 6.36 -16.19
C HIS A 33 -13.32 6.40 -14.78
N LEU A 34 -12.90 7.34 -13.94
CA LEU A 34 -13.49 7.53 -12.60
C LEU A 34 -14.98 7.85 -12.70
N ALA A 35 -15.37 8.79 -13.56
CA ALA A 35 -16.78 9.17 -13.72
C ALA A 35 -17.64 7.98 -14.17
N GLU A 36 -17.17 7.20 -15.16
CA GLU A 36 -17.83 5.98 -15.61
C GLU A 36 -18.00 4.95 -14.48
N ARG A 37 -16.96 4.79 -13.65
CA ARG A 37 -16.98 3.85 -12.51
C ARG A 37 -17.94 4.32 -11.39
N LEU A 38 -18.08 5.61 -11.17
CA LEU A 38 -19.01 6.15 -10.17
C LEU A 38 -20.48 5.99 -10.61
N GLU A 39 -20.75 5.98 -11.92
CA GLU A 39 -22.08 5.76 -12.48
C GLU A 39 -22.42 4.26 -12.64
N ALA A 40 -21.41 3.39 -12.65
CA ALA A 40 -21.59 1.96 -12.87
C ALA A 40 -22.23 1.29 -11.65
N ALA A 41 -23.28 0.50 -11.89
CA ALA A 41 -23.96 -0.30 -10.85
C ALA A 41 -23.42 -1.73 -10.75
N ASP A 42 -22.24 -2.01 -11.32
CA ASP A 42 -21.64 -3.35 -11.48
C ASP A 42 -20.61 -3.71 -10.40
N GLY A 43 -20.48 -2.88 -9.35
CA GLY A 43 -19.51 -3.10 -8.26
C GLY A 43 -18.07 -2.68 -8.60
N THR A 44 -17.86 -2.00 -9.74
CA THR A 44 -16.54 -1.52 -10.15
C THR A 44 -16.20 -0.15 -9.58
N SER A 45 -17.12 0.53 -8.89
CA SER A 45 -16.90 1.81 -8.21
C SER A 45 -15.67 1.77 -7.29
N PRO A 46 -15.00 2.91 -7.08
CA PRO A 46 -13.96 3.03 -6.07
C PRO A 46 -14.45 2.59 -4.70
N ARG A 47 -13.63 1.81 -4.02
CA ARG A 47 -13.91 1.33 -2.65
C ARG A 47 -13.25 2.25 -1.64
N ASP A 48 -13.91 2.47 -0.51
CA ASP A 48 -13.44 3.33 0.58
C ASP A 48 -12.30 2.66 1.36
N PHE A 49 -11.05 2.90 0.93
CA PHE A 49 -9.86 2.32 1.53
C PHE A 49 -9.65 2.79 2.98
N VAL A 50 -9.71 4.09 3.23
CA VAL A 50 -9.51 4.67 4.56
C VAL A 50 -10.61 4.22 5.52
N GLY A 51 -11.88 4.29 5.08
CA GLY A 51 -13.00 3.83 5.90
C GLY A 51 -12.94 2.33 6.20
N ALA A 52 -12.42 1.50 5.28
CA ALA A 52 -12.21 0.07 5.56
C ALA A 52 -11.18 -0.16 6.68
N LEU A 53 -10.08 0.63 6.71
CA LEU A 53 -9.11 0.57 7.79
C LEU A 53 -9.70 1.01 9.14
N VAL A 54 -10.44 2.12 9.14
CA VAL A 54 -11.09 2.64 10.36
C VAL A 54 -12.11 1.63 10.90
N ARG A 55 -12.94 1.04 10.04
CA ARG A 55 -13.88 -0.03 10.43
C ARG A 55 -13.16 -1.26 10.96
N GLY A 56 -12.13 -1.74 10.27
CA GLY A 56 -11.33 -2.88 10.72
C GLY A 56 -10.71 -2.66 12.10
N ARG A 57 -10.22 -1.44 12.37
CA ARG A 57 -9.73 -1.04 13.71
C ARG A 57 -10.83 -1.07 14.76
N ALA A 58 -12.00 -0.54 14.43
CA ALA A 58 -13.13 -0.50 15.37
C ALA A 58 -13.67 -1.91 15.70
N ASP A 59 -13.77 -2.77 14.69
CA ASP A 59 -14.37 -4.10 14.79
C ASP A 59 -13.44 -5.16 15.40
N ARG A 60 -12.14 -5.06 15.12
CA ARG A 60 -11.14 -6.10 15.44
C ARG A 60 -9.97 -5.62 16.29
N GLY A 61 -9.95 -4.34 16.68
CA GLY A 61 -8.83 -3.75 17.42
C GLY A 61 -7.63 -3.36 16.57
N MET A 62 -7.51 -3.87 15.35
CA MET A 62 -6.51 -3.53 14.32
C MET A 62 -7.06 -3.87 12.94
N ALA A 63 -6.78 -3.05 11.94
CA ALA A 63 -7.01 -3.39 10.54
C ALA A 63 -5.79 -4.10 9.95
N VAL A 64 -6.00 -5.02 9.01
CA VAL A 64 -4.91 -5.69 8.29
C VAL A 64 -5.00 -5.37 6.80
N ILE A 65 -3.91 -4.82 6.25
CA ILE A 65 -3.65 -4.73 4.82
C ILE A 65 -2.80 -5.94 4.44
N SER A 66 -3.39 -6.91 3.75
CA SER A 66 -2.71 -8.15 3.37
C SER A 66 -2.03 -7.99 2.01
N GLU A 67 -0.71 -8.23 1.95
CA GLU A 67 0.08 -7.98 0.74
C GLU A 67 0.22 -9.22 -0.14
N ILE A 68 -0.08 -9.07 -1.42
CA ILE A 68 0.14 -10.04 -2.49
C ILE A 68 1.46 -9.73 -3.18
N LYS A 69 2.44 -10.65 -3.05
CA LYS A 69 3.81 -10.45 -3.53
C LYS A 69 4.50 -11.77 -3.83
N ARG A 70 4.99 -11.97 -5.07
CA ARG A 70 5.70 -13.20 -5.47
C ARG A 70 7.13 -13.27 -5.00
N ARG A 71 7.82 -12.14 -4.98
CA ARG A 71 9.21 -12.06 -4.51
C ARG A 71 9.50 -10.74 -3.83
N SER A 72 10.59 -10.69 -3.10
CA SER A 72 11.12 -9.44 -2.59
C SER A 72 12.62 -9.36 -2.81
N PRO A 73 13.17 -8.14 -2.95
CA PRO A 73 14.60 -7.95 -3.14
C PRO A 73 15.45 -8.52 -2.01
N SER A 74 14.96 -8.48 -0.76
CA SER A 74 15.70 -8.93 0.42
C SER A 74 15.64 -10.44 0.66
N LYS A 75 14.65 -11.16 0.07
CA LYS A 75 14.38 -12.59 0.36
C LYS A 75 14.32 -13.46 -0.87
N GLY A 76 14.39 -12.87 -2.06
CA GLY A 76 14.17 -13.59 -3.31
C GLY A 76 12.72 -14.03 -3.49
N ASP A 77 12.52 -15.17 -4.12
CA ASP A 77 11.19 -15.73 -4.37
C ASP A 77 10.51 -16.16 -3.07
N LEU A 78 9.27 -15.71 -2.89
CA LEU A 78 8.39 -16.08 -1.77
C LEU A 78 7.41 -17.17 -2.20
N ASP A 79 6.66 -16.92 -3.26
CA ASP A 79 5.75 -17.86 -3.93
C ASP A 79 5.61 -17.45 -5.41
N PRO A 80 6.47 -17.96 -6.32
CA PRO A 80 6.42 -17.63 -7.73
C PRO A 80 5.14 -18.08 -8.44
N THR A 81 4.46 -19.08 -7.88
CA THR A 81 3.25 -19.71 -8.44
C THR A 81 1.94 -19.12 -7.90
N LEU A 82 2.04 -18.11 -7.05
CA LEU A 82 0.91 -17.44 -6.42
C LEU A 82 -0.13 -17.00 -7.45
N ASP A 83 -1.38 -17.41 -7.24
CA ASP A 83 -2.55 -16.93 -7.97
C ASP A 83 -3.19 -15.76 -7.20
N PRO A 84 -3.16 -14.52 -7.74
CA PRO A 84 -3.68 -13.35 -7.03
C PRO A 84 -5.17 -13.43 -6.71
N ALA A 85 -5.99 -14.11 -7.54
CA ALA A 85 -7.42 -14.26 -7.27
C ALA A 85 -7.67 -15.16 -6.06
N VAL A 86 -6.97 -16.29 -6.00
CA VAL A 86 -7.08 -17.24 -4.87
C VAL A 86 -6.62 -16.58 -3.58
N VAL A 87 -5.46 -15.91 -3.60
CA VAL A 87 -4.90 -15.25 -2.42
C VAL A 87 -5.78 -14.10 -1.95
N ALA A 88 -6.39 -13.34 -2.85
CA ALA A 88 -7.31 -12.26 -2.49
C ALA A 88 -8.53 -12.79 -1.72
N VAL A 89 -9.12 -13.90 -2.18
CA VAL A 89 -10.25 -14.57 -1.51
C VAL A 89 -9.83 -15.12 -0.14
N ASP A 90 -8.66 -15.77 -0.05
CA ASP A 90 -8.12 -16.29 1.21
C ASP A 90 -7.93 -15.17 2.24
N TYR A 91 -7.35 -14.03 1.83
CA TYR A 91 -7.10 -12.90 2.70
C TYR A 91 -8.41 -12.23 3.17
N GLU A 92 -9.36 -12.00 2.26
CA GLU A 92 -10.68 -11.47 2.63
C GLU A 92 -11.40 -12.39 3.61
N SER A 93 -11.39 -13.70 3.35
CA SER A 93 -12.00 -14.72 4.23
C SER A 93 -11.36 -14.75 5.62
N GLY A 94 -10.07 -14.43 5.73
CA GLY A 94 -9.33 -14.30 7.00
C GLY A 94 -9.59 -12.98 7.74
N GLY A 95 -10.32 -12.04 7.12
CA GLY A 95 -10.67 -10.76 7.74
C GLY A 95 -9.72 -9.61 7.39
N ALA A 96 -8.98 -9.71 6.27
CA ALA A 96 -8.24 -8.56 5.73
C ALA A 96 -9.19 -7.38 5.49
N SER A 97 -8.80 -6.19 5.95
CA SER A 97 -9.56 -4.95 5.72
C SER A 97 -9.33 -4.39 4.33
N CYS A 98 -8.11 -4.55 3.81
CA CYS A 98 -7.68 -4.11 2.48
C CYS A 98 -6.61 -5.09 1.94
N LEU A 99 -6.36 -5.02 0.63
CA LEU A 99 -5.22 -5.66 -0.02
C LEU A 99 -4.16 -4.64 -0.42
N SER A 100 -2.90 -5.09 -0.47
CA SER A 100 -1.78 -4.42 -1.11
C SER A 100 -1.26 -5.33 -2.21
N VAL A 101 -1.24 -4.87 -3.46
CA VAL A 101 -0.81 -5.70 -4.59
C VAL A 101 0.41 -5.08 -5.25
N LEU A 102 1.53 -5.84 -5.27
CA LEU A 102 2.74 -5.42 -5.98
C LEU A 102 2.46 -5.42 -7.49
N THR A 103 2.78 -4.30 -8.15
CA THR A 103 2.65 -4.18 -9.60
C THR A 103 4.01 -4.00 -10.31
N ASP A 104 5.09 -3.80 -9.56
CA ASP A 104 6.45 -3.78 -10.09
C ASP A 104 6.89 -5.19 -10.55
N GLU A 105 7.18 -5.33 -11.85
CA GLU A 105 7.57 -6.60 -12.46
C GLU A 105 9.06 -6.88 -12.21
N ALA A 106 9.90 -5.86 -12.39
CA ALA A 106 11.34 -6.02 -12.40
C ALA A 106 11.91 -6.50 -11.06
N PHE A 107 11.45 -5.94 -9.96
CA PHE A 107 12.00 -6.18 -8.63
C PHE A 107 11.14 -7.08 -7.76
N PHE A 108 9.81 -7.07 -7.95
CA PHE A 108 8.86 -7.78 -7.08
C PHE A 108 8.08 -8.89 -7.79
N GLY A 109 8.19 -9.01 -9.12
CA GLY A 109 7.50 -10.04 -9.91
C GLY A 109 5.97 -9.84 -9.91
N GLY A 110 5.53 -8.61 -9.67
CA GLY A 110 4.13 -8.19 -9.75
C GLY A 110 3.73 -7.79 -11.15
N SER A 111 2.46 -7.47 -11.36
CA SER A 111 1.98 -6.93 -12.62
C SER A 111 0.68 -6.16 -12.44
N ARG A 112 0.34 -5.33 -13.43
CA ARG A 112 -0.97 -4.72 -13.57
C ARG A 112 -2.10 -5.75 -13.46
N SER A 113 -1.96 -6.87 -14.17
CA SER A 113 -2.95 -7.95 -14.18
C SER A 113 -3.17 -8.55 -12.80
N ASP A 114 -2.14 -8.63 -11.96
CA ASP A 114 -2.28 -9.14 -10.59
C ASP A 114 -3.23 -8.28 -9.76
N LEU A 115 -3.13 -6.95 -9.88
CA LEU A 115 -4.02 -6.03 -9.20
C LEU A 115 -5.46 -6.16 -9.73
N GLU A 116 -5.63 -6.16 -11.05
CA GLU A 116 -6.94 -6.27 -11.69
C GLU A 116 -7.66 -7.56 -11.30
N VAL A 117 -6.94 -8.69 -11.33
CA VAL A 117 -7.46 -10.02 -10.98
C VAL A 117 -7.77 -10.13 -9.48
N ALA A 118 -6.86 -9.68 -8.60
CA ALA A 118 -7.11 -9.68 -7.16
C ALA A 118 -8.33 -8.84 -6.79
N ARG A 119 -8.44 -7.63 -7.36
CA ARG A 119 -9.57 -6.72 -7.11
C ARG A 119 -10.91 -7.30 -7.58
N ALA A 120 -10.91 -8.00 -8.72
CA ALA A 120 -12.12 -8.65 -9.26
C ALA A 120 -12.58 -9.84 -8.40
N ALA A 121 -11.65 -10.51 -7.70
CA ALA A 121 -11.93 -11.70 -6.91
C ALA A 121 -12.44 -11.41 -5.49
N CYS A 122 -12.29 -10.20 -4.97
CA CYS A 122 -12.67 -9.84 -3.59
C CYS A 122 -13.49 -8.55 -3.51
N GLY A 123 -14.09 -8.28 -2.35
CA GLY A 123 -14.86 -7.07 -2.05
C GLY A 123 -14.07 -5.98 -1.32
N VAL A 124 -12.89 -6.29 -0.78
CA VAL A 124 -12.08 -5.31 -0.02
C VAL A 124 -11.33 -4.34 -0.93
N PRO A 125 -11.01 -3.11 -0.46
CA PRO A 125 -10.24 -2.13 -1.23
C PRO A 125 -8.81 -2.59 -1.51
N VAL A 126 -8.23 -2.10 -2.62
CA VAL A 126 -6.90 -2.53 -3.10
C VAL A 126 -5.95 -1.35 -3.27
N LEU A 127 -4.78 -1.45 -2.65
CA LEU A 127 -3.64 -0.55 -2.83
C LEU A 127 -2.77 -1.03 -3.99
N ARG A 128 -2.45 -0.14 -4.95
CA ARG A 128 -1.32 -0.34 -5.86
C ARG A 128 -0.01 -0.09 -5.10
N LYS A 129 0.73 -1.14 -4.84
CA LYS A 129 2.04 -1.11 -4.18
C LYS A 129 3.12 -1.09 -5.24
N ASP A 130 3.61 0.11 -5.56
CA ASP A 130 4.60 0.36 -6.60
C ASP A 130 5.34 1.66 -6.31
N PHE A 131 6.44 1.94 -7.04
CA PHE A 131 7.19 3.19 -6.93
C PHE A 131 6.55 4.27 -7.82
N THR A 132 5.79 5.15 -7.20
CA THR A 132 5.15 6.28 -7.88
C THR A 132 6.16 7.43 -7.99
N VAL A 133 6.58 7.76 -9.20
CA VAL A 133 7.58 8.80 -9.49
C VAL A 133 7.02 9.96 -10.33
N GLY A 134 5.79 9.83 -10.83
CA GLY A 134 5.17 10.84 -11.67
C GLY A 134 3.65 10.71 -11.80
N PRO A 135 3.00 11.70 -12.46
CA PRO A 135 1.55 11.73 -12.60
C PRO A 135 0.96 10.57 -13.40
N LEU A 136 1.71 10.00 -14.35
CA LEU A 136 1.28 8.83 -15.10
C LEU A 136 1.09 7.60 -14.22
N ASP A 137 1.94 7.42 -13.19
CA ASP A 137 1.81 6.31 -12.24
C ASP A 137 0.51 6.39 -11.43
N VAL A 138 0.12 7.61 -11.00
CA VAL A 138 -1.13 7.84 -10.29
C VAL A 138 -2.33 7.58 -11.21
N CYS A 139 -2.27 8.03 -12.46
CA CYS A 139 -3.30 7.76 -13.46
C CYS A 139 -3.42 6.26 -13.75
N ASP A 140 -2.29 5.57 -13.92
CA ASP A 140 -2.25 4.13 -14.15
C ASP A 140 -2.86 3.37 -12.96
N ALA A 141 -2.60 3.79 -11.71
CA ALA A 141 -3.26 3.22 -10.53
C ALA A 141 -4.79 3.33 -10.64
N ARG A 142 -5.32 4.49 -11.02
CA ARG A 142 -6.78 4.65 -11.23
C ARG A 142 -7.29 3.78 -12.38
N LEU A 143 -6.58 3.74 -13.51
CA LEU A 143 -6.97 2.96 -14.69
C LEU A 143 -6.92 1.45 -14.47
N MET A 144 -6.05 0.95 -13.57
CA MET A 144 -6.02 -0.44 -13.10
C MET A 144 -7.19 -0.77 -12.16
N GLY A 145 -7.89 0.25 -11.64
CA GLY A 145 -8.96 0.09 -10.68
C GLY A 145 -8.51 0.08 -9.22
N ALA A 146 -7.28 0.50 -8.90
CA ALA A 146 -6.84 0.63 -7.51
C ALA A 146 -7.74 1.59 -6.71
N ASP A 147 -7.81 1.40 -5.41
CA ASP A 147 -8.55 2.25 -4.47
C ASP A 147 -7.58 3.12 -3.64
N ALA A 148 -6.31 2.76 -3.64
CA ALA A 148 -5.22 3.52 -3.01
C ALA A 148 -3.94 3.44 -3.84
N VAL A 149 -3.04 4.41 -3.66
CA VAL A 149 -1.72 4.48 -4.30
C VAL A 149 -0.65 4.79 -3.27
N LEU A 150 0.55 4.24 -3.45
CA LEU A 150 1.69 4.47 -2.58
C LEU A 150 2.46 5.71 -3.04
N LEU A 151 2.78 6.61 -2.09
CA LEU A 151 3.70 7.74 -2.27
C LEU A 151 4.82 7.62 -1.23
N ILE A 152 6.07 7.46 -1.67
CA ILE A 152 7.22 7.25 -0.78
C ILE A 152 7.95 8.59 -0.62
N VAL A 153 7.99 9.14 0.61
CA VAL A 153 8.61 10.44 0.89
C VAL A 153 10.09 10.45 0.52
N ALA A 154 10.82 9.37 0.78
CA ALA A 154 12.23 9.22 0.39
C ALA A 154 12.47 9.27 -1.14
N ALA A 155 11.45 9.05 -1.96
CA ALA A 155 11.52 9.02 -3.42
C ALA A 155 11.17 10.35 -4.08
N LEU A 156 10.50 11.26 -3.36
CA LEU A 156 9.88 12.48 -3.89
C LEU A 156 10.41 13.72 -3.16
N ASP A 157 10.58 14.82 -3.88
CA ASP A 157 10.70 16.14 -3.25
C ASP A 157 9.31 16.64 -2.80
N ASP A 158 9.27 17.76 -2.07
CA ASP A 158 8.04 18.24 -1.44
C ASP A 158 6.99 18.72 -2.47
N ASP A 159 7.44 19.32 -3.57
CA ASP A 159 6.56 19.78 -4.64
C ASP A 159 5.93 18.56 -5.34
N ALA A 160 6.73 17.57 -5.73
CA ALA A 160 6.23 16.34 -6.35
C ALA A 160 5.31 15.55 -5.40
N LEU A 161 5.65 15.45 -4.11
CA LEU A 161 4.81 14.79 -3.10
C LEU A 161 3.45 15.47 -2.99
N SER A 162 3.41 16.81 -2.92
CA SER A 162 2.20 17.61 -2.85
C SER A 162 1.33 17.45 -4.11
N ASP A 163 1.95 17.54 -5.29
CA ASP A 163 1.25 17.44 -6.58
C ASP A 163 0.63 16.04 -6.77
N LEU A 164 1.40 14.97 -6.50
CA LEU A 164 0.93 13.59 -6.64
C LEU A 164 -0.14 13.24 -5.60
N LEU A 165 -0.02 13.75 -4.37
CA LEU A 165 -1.04 13.61 -3.34
C LEU A 165 -2.35 14.30 -3.77
N GLY A 166 -2.27 15.50 -4.32
CA GLY A 166 -3.41 16.23 -4.87
C GLY A 166 -4.09 15.48 -6.02
N LEU A 167 -3.30 14.99 -6.98
CA LEU A 167 -3.79 14.22 -8.12
C LEU A 167 -4.44 12.88 -7.67
N ALA A 168 -3.84 12.19 -6.70
CA ALA A 168 -4.41 10.95 -6.17
C ALA A 168 -5.80 11.19 -5.58
N ARG A 169 -5.95 12.24 -4.75
CA ARG A 169 -7.24 12.62 -4.16
C ARG A 169 -8.27 13.01 -5.24
N GLU A 170 -7.85 13.78 -6.24
CA GLU A 170 -8.70 14.15 -7.38
C GLU A 170 -9.24 12.92 -8.12
N LEU A 171 -8.40 11.89 -8.27
CA LEU A 171 -8.76 10.62 -8.90
C LEU A 171 -9.43 9.62 -7.95
N ALA A 172 -9.90 10.04 -6.76
CA ALA A 172 -10.52 9.19 -5.75
C ALA A 172 -9.65 7.98 -5.34
N LEU A 173 -8.33 8.17 -5.31
CA LEU A 173 -7.37 7.23 -4.74
C LEU A 173 -6.96 7.70 -3.34
N ALA A 174 -6.95 6.81 -2.34
CA ALA A 174 -6.37 7.09 -1.03
C ALA A 174 -4.83 7.10 -1.15
N PRO A 175 -4.13 8.23 -0.93
CA PRO A 175 -2.67 8.28 -0.99
C PRO A 175 -2.08 7.75 0.32
N LEU A 176 -1.53 6.52 0.32
CA LEU A 176 -0.72 6.01 1.43
C LEU A 176 0.68 6.63 1.32
N VAL A 177 0.99 7.55 2.23
CA VAL A 177 2.27 8.24 2.26
C VAL A 177 3.23 7.51 3.18
N GLU A 178 4.25 6.85 2.59
CA GLU A 178 5.22 6.02 3.32
C GLU A 178 6.39 6.86 3.81
N VAL A 179 6.72 6.72 5.10
CA VAL A 179 7.80 7.41 5.80
C VAL A 179 8.70 6.45 6.57
N HIS A 180 9.98 6.83 6.78
CA HIS A 180 10.99 5.99 7.44
C HIS A 180 11.60 6.62 8.70
N ASP A 181 11.39 7.91 8.91
CA ASP A 181 11.88 8.65 10.08
C ASP A 181 10.99 9.86 10.38
N GLU A 182 11.32 10.58 11.46
CA GLU A 182 10.57 11.73 11.93
C GLU A 182 10.65 12.92 10.96
N LEU A 183 11.76 13.08 10.23
CA LEU A 183 11.90 14.17 9.23
C LEU A 183 10.99 13.91 8.01
N GLU A 184 10.90 12.66 7.57
CA GLU A 184 9.96 12.27 6.51
C GLU A 184 8.50 12.40 6.98
N LEU A 185 8.21 12.09 8.26
CA LEU A 185 6.90 12.31 8.85
C LEU A 185 6.52 13.80 8.83
N ASP A 186 7.42 14.68 9.23
CA ASP A 186 7.18 16.13 9.20
C ASP A 186 6.88 16.62 7.77
N ARG A 187 7.61 16.12 6.77
CA ARG A 187 7.35 16.42 5.34
C ARG A 187 5.98 15.93 4.89
N ALA A 188 5.61 14.69 5.24
CA ALA A 188 4.30 14.13 4.92
C ALA A 188 3.15 14.95 5.53
N LEU A 189 3.30 15.35 6.79
CA LEU A 189 2.32 16.18 7.48
C LEU A 189 2.23 17.59 6.89
N ALA A 190 3.36 18.18 6.47
CA ALA A 190 3.40 19.51 5.85
C ALA A 190 2.62 19.59 4.53
N VAL A 191 2.59 18.51 3.73
CA VAL A 191 1.77 18.43 2.50
C VAL A 191 0.33 17.99 2.78
N GLY A 192 -0.05 17.79 4.04
CA GLY A 192 -1.40 17.44 4.44
C GLY A 192 -1.76 15.97 4.24
N ALA A 193 -0.80 15.05 4.38
CA ALA A 193 -1.08 13.60 4.38
C ALA A 193 -1.89 13.22 5.63
N ASP A 194 -2.93 12.40 5.44
CA ASP A 194 -3.86 11.93 6.47
C ASP A 194 -3.93 10.38 6.56
N LEU A 195 -3.27 9.69 5.61
CA LEU A 195 -3.02 8.25 5.63
C LEU A 195 -1.51 8.03 5.51
N ILE A 196 -0.85 7.66 6.61
CA ILE A 196 0.61 7.59 6.71
C ILE A 196 1.06 6.18 7.07
N GLY A 197 1.96 5.63 6.24
CA GLY A 197 2.62 4.36 6.46
C GLY A 197 4.00 4.54 7.07
N VAL A 198 4.27 3.93 8.22
CA VAL A 198 5.61 3.88 8.82
C VAL A 198 6.27 2.57 8.44
N ASN A 199 7.22 2.63 7.51
CA ASN A 199 7.94 1.44 7.08
C ASN A 199 9.13 1.16 8.02
N GLN A 200 9.02 0.07 8.78
CA GLN A 200 10.06 -0.40 9.70
C GLN A 200 11.29 -0.97 8.96
N ARG A 201 11.19 -1.21 7.66
CA ARG A 201 12.31 -1.63 6.82
C ARG A 201 12.99 -0.42 6.20
N ASP A 202 14.28 -0.29 6.43
CA ASP A 202 15.12 0.66 5.71
C ASP A 202 15.24 0.20 4.24
N LEU A 203 14.82 1.03 3.29
CA LEU A 203 14.85 0.67 1.86
C LEU A 203 16.26 0.72 1.24
N ARG A 204 17.26 1.21 1.97
CA ARG A 204 18.67 1.27 1.55
C ARG A 204 19.45 0.06 2.00
N THR A 205 19.20 -0.41 3.24
CA THR A 205 19.95 -1.52 3.88
C THR A 205 19.15 -2.82 3.98
N PHE A 206 17.82 -2.75 3.84
CA PHE A 206 16.83 -3.81 4.12
C PHE A 206 16.77 -4.28 5.57
N GLU A 207 17.46 -3.64 6.48
CA GLU A 207 17.32 -3.91 7.90
C GLU A 207 15.93 -3.51 8.40
N VAL A 208 15.40 -4.29 9.35
CA VAL A 208 14.08 -4.03 9.95
C VAL A 208 14.27 -3.55 11.37
N ASP A 209 13.96 -2.29 11.63
CA ASP A 209 13.90 -1.73 12.98
C ASP A 209 12.46 -1.74 13.50
N ARG A 210 12.12 -2.80 14.25
CA ARG A 210 10.77 -2.97 14.83
C ARG A 210 10.40 -1.96 15.92
N GLN A 211 11.36 -1.16 16.36
CA GLN A 211 11.10 -0.09 17.34
C GLN A 211 10.73 1.23 16.64
N ARG A 212 10.98 1.33 15.32
CA ARG A 212 10.70 2.54 14.55
C ARG A 212 9.23 2.94 14.64
N ALA A 213 8.32 2.03 14.30
CA ALA A 213 6.89 2.32 14.37
C ALA A 213 6.44 2.67 15.79
N LEU A 214 6.98 2.02 16.82
CA LEU A 214 6.63 2.34 18.21
C LEU A 214 7.06 3.76 18.60
N ARG A 215 8.30 4.17 18.23
CA ARG A 215 8.77 5.54 18.46
C ARG A 215 7.96 6.57 17.69
N MET A 216 7.73 6.32 16.39
CA MET A 216 7.01 7.26 15.53
C MET A 216 5.52 7.36 15.86
N GLY A 217 4.92 6.34 16.46
CA GLY A 217 3.54 6.39 16.94
C GLY A 217 3.29 7.50 17.96
N GLU A 218 4.29 7.82 18.79
CA GLU A 218 4.21 8.91 19.78
C GLU A 218 4.14 10.32 19.14
N HIS A 219 4.56 10.43 17.87
CA HIS A 219 4.59 11.70 17.11
C HIS A 219 3.42 11.80 16.10
N MET A 220 2.59 10.76 16.01
CA MET A 220 1.48 10.73 15.06
C MET A 220 0.33 11.63 15.53
N PRO A 221 -0.09 12.65 14.77
CA PRO A 221 -1.17 13.54 15.18
C PRO A 221 -2.52 12.84 15.24
N GLU A 222 -3.44 13.37 16.05
CA GLU A 222 -4.84 12.96 16.00
C GLU A 222 -5.43 13.21 14.61
N GLY A 223 -6.25 12.27 14.14
CA GLY A 223 -6.92 12.34 12.83
C GLY A 223 -6.13 11.70 11.69
N VAL A 224 -4.84 11.38 11.88
CA VAL A 224 -4.07 10.61 10.92
C VAL A 224 -4.38 9.12 11.07
N VAL A 225 -4.66 8.45 9.94
CA VAL A 225 -4.76 6.99 9.87
C VAL A 225 -3.34 6.42 9.68
N ALA A 226 -2.79 5.88 10.78
CA ALA A 226 -1.44 5.36 10.81
C ALA A 226 -1.40 3.87 10.47
N VAL A 227 -0.49 3.48 9.56
CA VAL A 227 -0.22 2.11 9.13
C VAL A 227 1.21 1.73 9.49
N ALA A 228 1.43 0.63 10.21
CA ALA A 228 2.77 0.09 10.42
C ALA A 228 3.08 -0.96 9.35
N GLU A 229 4.25 -0.84 8.71
CA GLU A 229 4.66 -1.71 7.60
C GLU A 229 5.95 -2.44 7.91
N SER A 230 6.08 -3.64 7.38
CA SER A 230 7.25 -4.52 7.51
C SER A 230 7.51 -5.06 8.92
N GLY A 231 8.07 -6.25 9.02
CA GLY A 231 8.57 -6.84 10.27
C GLY A 231 7.50 -7.35 11.24
N ILE A 232 6.23 -7.33 10.88
CA ILE A 232 5.10 -7.84 11.68
C ILE A 232 5.01 -9.37 11.50
N ARG A 233 4.96 -10.12 12.58
CA ARG A 233 5.06 -11.58 12.59
C ARG A 233 3.84 -12.28 13.18
N ASP A 234 3.28 -11.71 14.24
CA ASP A 234 2.31 -12.36 15.11
C ASP A 234 1.37 -11.35 15.78
N ALA A 235 0.39 -11.84 16.53
CA ALA A 235 -0.59 -11.04 17.25
C ALA A 235 0.05 -10.13 18.31
N ASP A 236 1.17 -10.54 18.93
CA ASP A 236 1.85 -9.73 19.94
C ASP A 236 2.47 -8.47 19.32
N ASP A 237 3.02 -8.58 18.09
CA ASP A 237 3.50 -7.42 17.34
C ASP A 237 2.34 -6.49 17.00
N VAL A 238 1.18 -7.04 16.59
CA VAL A 238 -0.05 -6.28 16.28
C VAL A 238 -0.59 -5.56 17.52
N GLU A 239 -0.68 -6.22 18.68
CA GLU A 239 -1.16 -5.63 19.93
C GLU A 239 -0.30 -4.45 20.38
N ARG A 240 1.04 -4.59 20.28
CA ARG A 240 1.98 -3.51 20.61
C ARG A 240 1.78 -2.29 19.70
N LEU A 241 1.60 -2.51 18.40
CA LEU A 241 1.34 -1.44 17.44
C LEU A 241 -0.05 -0.80 17.67
N ALA A 242 -1.06 -1.61 18.03
CA ALA A 242 -2.37 -1.11 18.41
C ALA A 242 -2.30 -0.18 19.64
N THR A 243 -1.50 -0.56 20.64
CA THR A 243 -1.26 0.24 21.85
C THR A 243 -0.49 1.53 21.53
N ALA A 244 0.41 1.49 20.53
CA ALA A 244 1.13 2.67 20.04
C ALA A 244 0.28 3.60 19.13
N GLY A 245 -1.03 3.32 18.95
CA GLY A 245 -1.96 4.20 18.24
C GLY A 245 -2.15 3.89 16.75
N TYR A 246 -1.52 2.84 16.22
CA TYR A 246 -1.70 2.47 14.81
C TYR A 246 -3.12 1.96 14.53
N THR A 247 -3.66 2.39 13.39
CA THR A 247 -4.98 1.95 12.89
C THR A 247 -4.88 0.63 12.15
N ALA A 248 -3.78 0.42 11.41
CA ALA A 248 -3.59 -0.74 10.56
C ALA A 248 -2.16 -1.24 10.57
N VAL A 249 -1.99 -2.50 10.16
CA VAL A 249 -0.71 -3.11 9.81
C VAL A 249 -0.73 -3.57 8.36
N LEU A 250 0.40 -3.41 7.65
CA LEU A 250 0.61 -3.97 6.32
C LEU A 250 1.56 -5.17 6.42
N VAL A 251 1.06 -6.36 6.06
CA VAL A 251 1.76 -7.64 6.26
C VAL A 251 1.82 -8.42 4.95
N GLY A 252 3.03 -8.81 4.53
CA GLY A 252 3.26 -9.57 3.31
C GLY A 252 3.94 -10.91 3.56
N GLU A 253 5.24 -10.92 3.90
CA GLU A 253 6.07 -12.13 3.95
C GLU A 253 5.47 -13.25 4.81
N THR A 254 4.97 -12.92 5.99
CA THR A 254 4.36 -13.88 6.93
C THR A 254 3.12 -14.54 6.31
N LEU A 255 2.27 -13.76 5.64
CA LEU A 255 1.03 -14.24 5.06
C LEU A 255 1.25 -15.06 3.78
N VAL A 256 2.13 -14.58 2.87
CA VAL A 256 2.40 -15.26 1.60
C VAL A 256 3.02 -16.64 1.83
N ARG A 257 3.87 -16.78 2.83
CA ARG A 257 4.53 -18.06 3.18
C ARG A 257 3.62 -19.04 3.92
N SER A 258 2.45 -18.61 4.37
CA SER A 258 1.52 -19.48 5.08
C SER A 258 0.85 -20.47 4.12
N THR A 259 0.71 -21.72 4.55
CA THR A 259 -0.07 -22.74 3.84
C THR A 259 -1.59 -22.58 4.02
N ASP A 260 -1.99 -21.86 5.07
CA ASP A 260 -3.36 -21.45 5.35
C ASP A 260 -3.38 -19.93 5.58
N ARG A 261 -3.59 -19.19 4.48
CA ARG A 261 -3.54 -17.73 4.45
C ARG A 261 -4.69 -17.09 5.21
N SER A 262 -5.88 -17.68 5.14
CA SER A 262 -7.06 -17.21 5.86
C SER A 262 -6.82 -17.27 7.37
N SER A 263 -6.42 -18.43 7.89
CA SER A 263 -6.07 -18.59 9.31
C SER A 263 -4.89 -17.70 9.73
N ALA A 264 -3.94 -17.43 8.84
CA ALA A 264 -2.81 -16.56 9.14
C ALA A 264 -3.23 -15.09 9.33
N VAL A 265 -4.17 -14.58 8.51
CA VAL A 265 -4.74 -13.23 8.68
C VAL A 265 -5.55 -13.15 9.97
N ASP A 266 -6.46 -14.11 10.22
CA ASP A 266 -7.26 -14.15 11.45
C ASP A 266 -6.37 -14.26 12.71
N GLY A 267 -5.29 -15.03 12.63
CA GLY A 267 -4.31 -15.17 13.71
C GLY A 267 -3.57 -13.88 14.07
N LEU A 268 -3.33 -12.98 13.11
CA LEU A 268 -2.77 -11.65 13.40
C LEU A 268 -3.74 -10.76 14.19
N LEU A 269 -5.04 -10.92 13.96
CA LEU A 269 -6.09 -10.13 14.62
C LEU A 269 -6.43 -10.63 16.02
N GLY A 270 -5.85 -11.76 16.45
CA GLY A 270 -6.11 -12.39 17.73
C GLY A 270 -7.49 -13.05 17.82
N ALA A 271 -7.70 -13.90 18.81
CA ALA A 271 -9.02 -14.47 19.09
C ALA A 271 -9.98 -13.35 19.50
N ARG A 272 -11.18 -13.36 18.94
CA ARG A 272 -12.26 -12.49 19.46
C ARG A 272 -12.50 -12.82 20.93
N ALA A 273 -12.36 -11.81 21.80
CA ALA A 273 -12.74 -11.95 23.20
C ALA A 273 -14.27 -12.11 23.34
#